data_790f4fba3da7646ec687a48648ddd7ef
#
_entry.id   790f4fba3da7646ec687a48648ddd7ef
#
_cell.length_a   1.000
_cell.length_b   1.000
_cell.length_c   1.000
_cell.angle_alpha   90.00
_cell.angle_beta   90.00
_cell.angle_gamma   90.00
#
_symmetry.space_group_name_H-M   'P 1'
#
loop_
_entity.id
_entity.type
_entity.pdbx_description
1 polymer ?
#
loop_
_entity_poly.entity_id
_entity_poly.type
_entity_poly.pdbx_seq_one_letter_code
_entity_poly.pdbx_strand_id
1 'polypeptide(L)'
;FSARRMSELMYAALALYSHVSGHGSRTAAEIAQCVLGRGHTIRRVFFLDAGTLASSGNSVFAQDESDPVRLWVALAEQHAVELVICISSALKHGMLDQAEANRHERLAPTINPMFSVAGLGQLVDACAHSDRLITFGG
;
A
#
# COMPACT_ATOMS: atom_id res chain seq x y z
N PHE A 1 3.23 3.96 25.55
CA PHE A 1 1.93 4.61 25.35
C PHE A 1 2.12 6.13 25.26
N SER A 2 1.96 6.71 24.07
CA SER A 2 2.01 8.17 23.91
C SER A 2 0.58 8.70 23.71
N ALA A 3 0.25 9.77 24.43
CA ALA A 3 -1.03 10.43 24.26
C ALA A 3 -1.08 11.10 22.88
N ARG A 4 -2.11 10.78 22.12
CA ARG A 4 -2.34 11.38 20.80
C ARG A 4 -2.86 12.82 20.99
N ARG A 5 -2.38 13.76 20.17
CA ARG A 5 -2.89 15.12 20.17
C ARG A 5 -4.36 15.15 19.74
N MET A 6 -5.16 16.04 20.29
CA MET A 6 -6.59 16.13 19.95
C MET A 6 -6.85 16.41 18.47
N SER A 7 -5.94 17.11 17.79
CA SER A 7 -6.02 17.39 16.34
C SER A 7 -5.43 16.31 15.47
N GLU A 8 -4.78 15.28 16.06
CA GLU A 8 -4.13 14.22 15.32
C GLU A 8 -5.11 13.07 15.05
N LEU A 9 -5.24 12.69 13.79
CA LEU A 9 -6.07 11.57 13.37
C LEU A 9 -5.22 10.40 12.92
N MET A 10 -5.67 9.19 13.20
CA MET A 10 -5.10 7.98 12.66
C MET A 10 -5.96 7.51 11.49
N TYR A 11 -5.38 7.51 10.30
CA TYR A 11 -6.04 7.02 9.10
C TYR A 11 -5.91 5.50 9.02
N ALA A 12 -7.02 4.83 8.76
CA ALA A 12 -7.07 3.38 8.79
C ALA A 12 -6.29 2.76 7.65
N ALA A 13 -6.65 3.14 6.45
CA ALA A 13 -6.12 2.53 5.25
C ALA A 13 -6.45 3.40 4.06
N LEU A 14 -5.61 3.29 3.05
CA LEU A 14 -5.93 3.75 1.72
C LEU A 14 -6.16 2.48 0.89
N ALA A 15 -7.40 2.15 0.62
CA ALA A 15 -7.72 1.01 -0.23
C ALA A 15 -7.61 1.43 -1.68
N LEU A 16 -6.76 0.77 -2.44
CA LEU A 16 -6.49 1.13 -3.82
C LEU A 16 -6.98 0.04 -4.77
N TYR A 17 -7.86 0.43 -5.67
CA TYR A 17 -8.36 -0.42 -6.75
C TYR A 17 -7.79 -0.05 -8.11
N SER A 18 -6.93 0.96 -8.18
CA SER A 18 -6.43 1.47 -9.44
C SER A 18 -5.14 0.78 -9.88
N HIS A 19 -4.92 0.77 -11.19
CA HIS A 19 -3.70 0.26 -11.79
C HIS A 19 -2.50 1.14 -11.43
N VAL A 20 -1.31 0.54 -11.34
CA VAL A 20 -0.07 1.25 -10.98
C VAL A 20 0.26 2.41 -11.93
N SER A 21 -0.05 2.26 -13.21
CA SER A 21 0.17 3.30 -14.22
C SER A 21 -0.94 4.34 -14.28
N GLY A 22 -2.03 4.13 -13.54
CA GLY A 22 -3.13 5.09 -13.47
C GLY A 22 -2.82 6.22 -12.50
N HIS A 23 -3.59 7.29 -12.61
CA HIS A 23 -3.43 8.45 -11.73
C HIS A 23 -3.80 8.18 -10.27
N GLY A 24 -4.61 7.16 -10.02
CA GLY A 24 -5.13 6.84 -8.69
C GLY A 24 -4.05 6.52 -7.67
N SER A 25 -3.08 5.67 -8.01
CA SER A 25 -2.01 5.28 -7.09
C SER A 25 -1.10 6.48 -6.76
N ARG A 26 -0.77 7.29 -7.74
CA ARG A 26 0.03 8.50 -7.55
C ARG A 26 -0.71 9.51 -6.67
N THR A 27 -1.98 9.76 -6.97
CA THR A 27 -2.82 10.67 -6.19
C THR A 27 -2.92 10.19 -4.73
N ALA A 28 -3.13 8.90 -4.51
CA ALA A 28 -3.20 8.33 -3.18
C ALA A 28 -1.89 8.50 -2.42
N ALA A 29 -0.74 8.28 -3.06
CA ALA A 29 0.57 8.48 -2.44
C ALA A 29 0.81 9.95 -2.08
N GLU A 30 0.42 10.88 -2.94
CA GLU A 30 0.54 12.32 -2.69
C GLU A 30 -0.36 12.75 -1.52
N ILE A 31 -1.58 12.24 -1.45
CA ILE A 31 -2.50 12.52 -0.34
C ILE A 31 -1.96 11.93 0.96
N ALA A 32 -1.43 10.71 0.93
CA ALA A 32 -0.80 10.10 2.09
C ALA A 32 0.36 10.96 2.61
N GLN A 33 1.18 11.47 1.70
CA GLN A 33 2.29 12.36 2.04
C GLN A 33 1.78 13.64 2.72
N CYS A 34 0.70 14.24 2.21
CA CYS A 34 0.10 15.44 2.81
C CYS A 34 -0.47 15.15 4.20
N VAL A 35 -1.15 14.03 4.36
CA VAL A 35 -1.72 13.60 5.66
C VAL A 35 -0.62 13.45 6.71
N LEU A 36 0.45 12.76 6.35
CA LEU A 36 1.60 12.56 7.24
C LEU A 36 2.33 13.86 7.53
N GLY A 37 2.47 14.72 6.53
CA GLY A 37 3.11 16.04 6.68
C GLY A 37 2.35 17.00 7.59
N ARG A 38 1.06 16.76 7.81
CA ARG A 38 0.21 17.54 8.73
C ARG A 38 0.19 17.00 10.15
N GLY A 39 0.99 16.00 10.45
CA GLY A 39 1.08 15.42 11.78
C GLY A 39 0.08 14.30 12.07
N HIS A 40 -0.69 13.89 11.08
CA HIS A 40 -1.54 12.72 11.21
C HIS A 40 -0.74 11.44 11.00
N THR A 41 -1.32 10.30 11.36
CA THR A 41 -0.69 9.00 11.16
C THR A 41 -1.51 8.17 10.17
N ILE A 42 -0.83 7.28 9.44
CA ILE A 42 -1.47 6.27 8.60
C ILE A 42 -1.05 4.92 9.16
N ARG A 43 -2.01 4.14 9.61
CA ARG A 43 -1.74 2.82 10.15
C ARG A 43 -1.34 1.84 9.05
N ARG A 44 -2.13 1.79 7.97
CA ARG A 44 -1.96 0.79 6.92
C ARG A 44 -2.53 1.28 5.60
N VAL A 45 -1.83 0.97 4.53
CA VAL A 45 -2.34 1.12 3.17
C VAL A 45 -2.63 -0.28 2.63
N PHE A 46 -3.86 -0.51 2.20
CA PHE A 46 -4.29 -1.82 1.74
C PHE A 46 -4.63 -1.75 0.25
N PHE A 47 -3.92 -2.54 -0.55
CA PHE A 47 -4.05 -2.55 -2.01
C PHE A 47 -4.92 -3.73 -2.43
N LEU A 48 -5.94 -3.45 -3.22
CA LEU A 48 -6.92 -4.41 -3.68
C LEU A 48 -6.96 -4.44 -5.21
N ASP A 49 -7.34 -5.59 -5.76
CA ASP A 49 -7.54 -5.80 -7.20
C ASP A 49 -6.31 -5.30 -7.99
N ALA A 50 -6.50 -4.49 -9.02
CA ALA A 50 -5.42 -3.93 -9.82
C ALA A 50 -4.45 -3.06 -9.01
N GLY A 51 -4.89 -2.54 -7.86
CA GLY A 51 -4.03 -1.78 -6.94
C GLY A 51 -2.84 -2.58 -6.43
N THR A 52 -2.92 -3.90 -6.39
CA THR A 52 -1.80 -4.77 -5.98
C THR A 52 -0.58 -4.63 -6.89
N LEU A 53 -0.76 -4.17 -8.12
CA LEU A 53 0.34 -3.92 -9.06
C LEU A 53 1.29 -2.80 -8.57
N ALA A 54 0.83 -1.95 -7.65
CA ALA A 54 1.69 -0.95 -7.01
C ALA A 54 2.81 -1.56 -6.16
N SER A 55 2.74 -2.86 -5.85
CA SER A 55 3.78 -3.57 -5.11
C SER A 55 4.87 -4.16 -5.99
N SER A 56 4.76 -4.07 -7.32
CA SER A 56 5.68 -4.73 -8.23
C SER A 56 7.13 -4.28 -8.03
N GLY A 57 8.02 -5.24 -7.82
CA GLY A 57 9.45 -5.01 -7.79
C GLY A 57 10.09 -4.94 -9.18
N ASN A 58 9.31 -5.24 -10.23
CA ASN A 58 9.79 -5.35 -11.60
C ASN A 58 9.35 -4.22 -12.53
N SER A 59 8.46 -3.34 -12.05
CA SER A 59 8.00 -2.20 -12.85
C SER A 59 9.13 -1.21 -13.09
N VAL A 60 9.24 -0.75 -14.33
CA VAL A 60 10.24 0.25 -14.74
C VAL A 60 9.50 1.42 -15.38
N PHE A 61 9.72 2.59 -14.84
CA PHE A 61 9.12 3.83 -15.33
C PHE A 61 10.16 4.64 -16.09
N ALA A 62 9.70 5.44 -17.05
CA ALA A 62 10.57 6.37 -17.75
C ALA A 62 11.18 7.39 -16.77
N GLN A 63 12.35 7.96 -17.09
CA GLN A 63 13.06 8.86 -16.18
C GLN A 63 12.26 10.12 -15.82
N ASP A 64 11.39 10.56 -16.70
CA ASP A 64 10.52 11.73 -16.52
C ASP A 64 9.17 11.37 -15.89
N GLU A 65 8.90 10.10 -15.67
CA GLU A 65 7.69 9.64 -15.00
C GLU A 65 7.91 9.47 -13.49
N SER A 66 6.87 9.77 -12.72
CA SER A 66 6.84 9.50 -11.30
C SER A 66 6.59 8.01 -11.06
N ASP A 67 7.43 7.38 -10.25
CA ASP A 67 7.30 5.97 -9.89
C ASP A 67 6.48 5.84 -8.59
N PRO A 68 5.23 5.39 -8.65
CA PRO A 68 4.39 5.25 -7.45
C PRO A 68 4.95 4.27 -6.43
N VAL A 69 5.64 3.22 -6.88
CA VAL A 69 6.26 2.24 -5.97
C VAL A 69 7.28 2.91 -5.07
N ARG A 70 8.14 3.76 -5.64
CA ARG A 70 9.14 4.50 -4.88
C ARG A 70 8.51 5.47 -3.88
N LEU A 71 7.41 6.12 -4.26
CA LEU A 71 6.70 7.02 -3.36
C LEU A 71 6.16 6.26 -2.14
N TRP A 72 5.53 5.12 -2.35
CA TRP A 72 5.01 4.29 -1.28
C TRP A 72 6.11 3.75 -0.37
N VAL A 73 7.20 3.26 -0.97
CA VAL A 73 8.35 2.73 -0.20
C VAL A 73 8.96 3.83 0.66
N ALA A 74 9.14 5.03 0.11
CA ALA A 74 9.68 6.16 0.87
C ALA A 74 8.78 6.53 2.07
N LEU A 75 7.46 6.55 1.89
CA LEU A 75 6.52 6.81 2.97
C LEU A 75 6.57 5.74 4.05
N ALA A 76 6.67 4.47 3.65
CA ALA A 76 6.79 3.35 4.59
C ALA A 76 8.08 3.43 5.41
N GLU A 77 9.18 3.78 4.78
CA GLU A 77 10.48 3.92 5.46
C GLU A 77 10.50 5.12 6.42
N GLN A 78 9.92 6.26 6.01
CA GLN A 78 9.97 7.49 6.80
C GLN A 78 8.94 7.51 7.94
N HIS A 79 7.79 6.90 7.76
CA HIS A 79 6.64 7.04 8.67
C HIS A 79 6.12 5.73 9.23
N ALA A 80 6.81 4.62 9.01
CA ALA A 80 6.41 3.29 9.47
C ALA A 80 4.98 2.89 9.03
N VAL A 81 4.57 3.29 7.84
CA VAL A 81 3.30 2.89 7.24
C VAL A 81 3.38 1.44 6.77
N GLU A 82 2.42 0.63 7.16
CA GLU A 82 2.34 -0.75 6.66
C GLU A 82 1.72 -0.76 5.26
N LEU A 83 2.43 -1.35 4.31
CA LEU A 83 1.95 -1.54 2.93
C LEU A 83 1.54 -2.99 2.75
N VAL A 84 0.25 -3.23 2.56
CA VAL A 84 -0.32 -4.58 2.50
C VAL A 84 -1.08 -4.78 1.19
N ILE A 85 -0.83 -5.89 0.51
CA ILE A 85 -1.58 -6.28 -0.69
C ILE A 85 -2.51 -7.45 -0.37
N CYS A 86 -3.72 -7.41 -0.91
CA CYS A 86 -4.70 -8.48 -0.74
C CYS A 86 -4.21 -9.75 -1.46
N ILE A 87 -4.12 -10.87 -0.73
CA ILE A 87 -3.56 -12.12 -1.24
C ILE A 87 -4.29 -12.62 -2.50
N SER A 88 -5.60 -12.63 -2.51
CA SER A 88 -6.36 -13.14 -3.65
C SER A 88 -6.19 -12.28 -4.90
N SER A 89 -6.14 -10.97 -4.74
CA SER A 89 -5.87 -10.05 -5.85
C SER A 89 -4.41 -10.15 -6.30
N ALA A 90 -3.49 -10.23 -5.34
CA ALA A 90 -2.07 -10.33 -5.63
C ALA A 90 -1.74 -11.56 -6.48
N LEU A 91 -2.27 -12.71 -6.12
CA LEU A 91 -2.03 -13.95 -6.86
C LEU A 91 -2.51 -13.85 -8.31
N LYS A 92 -3.69 -13.27 -8.53
CA LYS A 92 -4.24 -13.08 -9.88
C LYS A 92 -3.38 -12.18 -10.74
N HIS A 93 -2.74 -11.18 -10.14
CA HIS A 93 -1.89 -10.22 -10.86
C HIS A 93 -0.40 -10.61 -10.85
N GLY A 94 -0.07 -11.79 -10.32
CA GLY A 94 1.31 -12.27 -10.30
C GLY A 94 2.20 -11.56 -9.27
N MET A 95 1.61 -10.94 -8.27
CA MET A 95 2.32 -10.28 -7.20
C MET A 95 2.56 -11.28 -6.07
N LEU A 96 3.78 -11.80 -5.99
CA LEU A 96 4.15 -12.91 -5.11
C LEU A 96 5.28 -12.48 -4.17
N ASP A 97 5.12 -12.76 -2.89
CA ASP A 97 6.24 -12.77 -1.96
C ASP A 97 6.99 -14.11 -2.08
N GLN A 98 8.05 -14.29 -1.30
CA GLN A 98 8.83 -15.52 -1.39
C GLN A 98 8.02 -16.77 -1.02
N ALA A 99 7.16 -16.66 0.00
CA ALA A 99 6.34 -17.79 0.42
C ALA A 99 5.33 -18.21 -0.66
N GLU A 100 4.69 -17.23 -1.31
CA GLU A 100 3.74 -17.51 -2.38
C GLU A 100 4.45 -17.99 -3.66
N ALA A 101 5.62 -17.44 -3.96
CA ALA A 101 6.43 -17.92 -5.08
C ALA A 101 6.80 -19.40 -4.89
N ASN A 102 7.23 -19.78 -3.70
CA ASN A 102 7.55 -21.16 -3.37
C ASN A 102 6.31 -22.06 -3.44
N ARG A 103 5.17 -21.61 -2.88
CA ARG A 103 3.93 -22.39 -2.86
C ARG A 103 3.42 -22.72 -4.26
N HIS A 104 3.55 -21.78 -5.18
CA HIS A 104 3.06 -21.91 -6.56
C HIS A 104 4.17 -22.28 -7.56
N GLU A 105 5.32 -22.69 -7.06
CA GLU A 105 6.47 -23.14 -7.88
C GLU A 105 6.90 -22.12 -8.94
N ARG A 106 6.96 -20.84 -8.51
CA ARG A 106 7.48 -19.75 -9.34
C ARG A 106 8.95 -19.51 -9.01
N LEU A 107 9.70 -18.97 -9.98
CA LEU A 107 11.16 -18.84 -9.88
C LEU A 107 11.60 -17.87 -8.77
N ALA A 108 10.85 -16.79 -8.58
CA ALA A 108 11.24 -15.73 -7.66
C ALA A 108 10.05 -14.90 -7.23
N PRO A 109 10.16 -14.17 -6.09
CA PRO A 109 9.16 -13.19 -5.72
C PRO A 109 9.13 -12.04 -6.72
N THR A 110 7.97 -11.39 -6.84
CA THR A 110 7.76 -10.31 -7.80
C THR A 110 7.44 -8.97 -7.14
N ILE A 111 7.22 -8.95 -5.83
CA ILE A 111 6.91 -7.73 -5.10
C ILE A 111 8.15 -7.08 -4.49
N ASN A 112 8.07 -5.76 -4.29
CA ASN A 112 9.04 -5.05 -3.48
C ASN A 112 8.94 -5.55 -2.02
N PRO A 113 10.07 -5.81 -1.33
CA PRO A 113 10.05 -6.39 0.01
C PRO A 113 9.42 -5.50 1.10
N MET A 114 9.18 -4.22 0.83
CA MET A 114 8.45 -3.35 1.76
C MET A 114 6.95 -3.65 1.82
N PHE A 115 6.42 -4.38 0.85
CA PHE A 115 5.03 -4.80 0.84
C PHE A 115 4.88 -6.19 1.46
N SER A 116 3.78 -6.40 2.17
CA SER A 116 3.41 -7.70 2.71
C SER A 116 2.09 -8.19 2.12
N VAL A 117 1.91 -9.49 2.08
CA VAL A 117 0.71 -10.16 1.57
C VAL A 117 -0.16 -10.57 2.74
N ALA A 118 -1.45 -10.22 2.70
CA ALA A 118 -2.38 -10.59 3.76
C ALA A 118 -3.82 -10.69 3.24
N GLY A 119 -4.69 -11.29 4.05
CA GLY A 119 -6.11 -11.36 3.75
C GLY A 119 -6.87 -10.10 4.16
N LEU A 120 -8.15 -10.05 3.82
CA LEU A 120 -9.04 -8.91 4.10
C LEU A 120 -9.21 -8.62 5.60
N GLY A 121 -8.91 -9.57 6.47
CA GLY A 121 -8.92 -9.34 7.92
C GLY A 121 -8.00 -8.20 8.35
N GLN A 122 -6.91 -7.99 7.64
CA GLN A 122 -5.98 -6.88 7.91
C GLN A 122 -6.59 -5.52 7.56
N LEU A 123 -7.46 -5.45 6.55
CA LEU A 123 -8.21 -4.24 6.24
C LEU A 123 -9.24 -3.95 7.33
N VAL A 124 -9.97 -4.96 7.76
CA VAL A 124 -10.97 -4.84 8.84
C VAL A 124 -10.30 -4.38 10.14
N ASP A 125 -9.16 -4.98 10.49
CA ASP A 125 -8.39 -4.59 11.67
C ASP A 125 -7.96 -3.12 11.60
N ALA A 126 -7.44 -2.68 10.46
CA ALA A 126 -7.03 -1.29 10.27
C ALA A 126 -8.21 -0.33 10.43
N CYS A 127 -9.37 -0.66 9.86
CA CYS A 127 -10.58 0.16 10.00
C CYS A 127 -11.05 0.24 11.46
N ALA A 128 -11.02 -0.87 12.19
CA ALA A 128 -11.46 -0.94 13.57
C ALA A 128 -10.59 -0.10 14.52
N HIS A 129 -9.31 0.08 14.21
CA HIS A 129 -8.35 0.78 15.06
C HIS A 129 -7.95 2.16 14.54
N SER A 130 -8.76 2.74 13.66
CA SER A 130 -8.45 4.03 13.05
C SER A 130 -9.67 4.95 13.02
N ASP A 131 -9.42 6.24 12.84
CA ASP A 131 -10.47 7.26 12.85
C ASP A 131 -11.11 7.47 11.48
N ARG A 132 -10.35 7.24 10.42
CA ARG A 132 -10.77 7.51 9.04
C ARG A 132 -10.29 6.42 8.10
N LEU A 133 -11.11 6.13 7.12
CA LEU A 133 -10.75 5.31 5.96
C LEU A 133 -10.93 6.15 4.70
N ILE A 134 -9.91 6.17 3.85
CA ILE A 134 -10.00 6.79 2.53
C ILE A 134 -9.83 5.69 1.48
N THR A 135 -10.70 5.70 0.48
CA THR A 135 -10.65 4.72 -0.61
C THR A 135 -10.42 5.45 -1.92
N PHE A 136 -9.49 4.92 -2.70
CA PHE A 136 -9.18 5.40 -4.04
C PHE A 136 -9.52 4.31 -5.05
N GLY A 137 -10.21 4.66 -6.13
CA GLY A 137 -10.61 3.73 -7.17
C GLY A 137 -10.63 4.40 -8.53
N GLY A 138 -10.76 3.61 -9.56
CA GLY A 138 -10.89 4.10 -10.94
C GLY A 138 -9.65 3.96 -11.83
#